data_681a3745a8750cef67ebc8d0b848ff15
#
_entry.id   681a3745a8750cef67ebc8d0b848ff15
#
_cell.length_a   1.000
_cell.length_b   1.000
_cell.length_c   1.000
_cell.angle_alpha   90.00
_cell.angle_beta   90.00
_cell.angle_gamma   90.00
#
_symmetry.space_group_name_H-M   'P 1'
#
loop_
_entity.id
_entity.type
_entity.pdbx_description
1 polymer ?
#
loop_
_entity_poly.entity_id
_entity_poly.type
_entity_poly.pdbx_seq_one_letter_code
_entity_poly.pdbx_strand_id
1 'polypeptide(L)'
;MNIKEELKKLIIDSLALEEITPDDIKDDEPLFEEGLGLDSIDALELGMAIKRKYNISLESNKEENRKTFYSINTLSDFVESRING
;
A
#
# COMPACT_ATOMS: atom_id res chain seq x y z
N MET A 1 -14.33 -2.63 -10.11
CA MET A 1 -13.15 -3.05 -9.34
C MET A 1 -12.71 -1.91 -8.43
N ASN A 2 -12.62 -2.16 -7.15
CA ASN A 2 -12.24 -1.13 -6.18
C ASN A 2 -10.80 -1.36 -5.71
N ILE A 3 -9.87 -0.64 -6.30
CA ILE A 3 -8.44 -0.81 -6.00
C ILE A 3 -8.13 -0.45 -4.56
N LYS A 4 -8.79 0.56 -4.01
CA LYS A 4 -8.56 0.94 -2.62
C LYS A 4 -8.92 -0.20 -1.67
N GLU A 5 -10.04 -0.84 -1.88
CA GLU A 5 -10.44 -1.99 -1.07
C GLU A 5 -9.47 -3.16 -1.24
N GLU A 6 -9.06 -3.42 -2.47
CA GLU A 6 -8.08 -4.48 -2.72
C GLU A 6 -6.76 -4.20 -2.02
N LEU A 7 -6.31 -2.95 -2.04
CA LEU A 7 -5.06 -2.57 -1.38
C LEU A 7 -5.17 -2.73 0.14
N LYS A 8 -6.30 -2.36 0.71
CA LYS A 8 -6.51 -2.52 2.15
C LYS A 8 -6.42 -3.99 2.55
N LYS A 9 -7.07 -4.85 1.79
CA LYS A 9 -7.01 -6.29 2.04
C LYS A 9 -5.62 -6.84 1.82
N LEU A 10 -4.92 -6.36 0.80
CA LEU A 10 -3.57 -6.79 0.50
C LEU A 10 -2.61 -6.43 1.63
N ILE A 11 -2.74 -5.24 2.18
CA ILE A 11 -1.92 -4.80 3.31
C ILE A 11 -2.13 -5.71 4.51
N ILE A 12 -3.39 -5.98 4.83
CA ILE A 12 -3.74 -6.82 5.98
C ILE A 12 -3.18 -8.23 5.79
N ASP A 13 -3.37 -8.80 4.61
CA ASP A 13 -2.89 -10.15 4.32
C ASP A 13 -1.37 -10.23 4.29
N SER A 14 -0.72 -9.27 3.65
CA SER A 14 0.73 -9.31 3.47
C SER A 14 1.49 -9.10 4.77
N LEU A 15 0.93 -8.29 5.66
CA LEU A 15 1.59 -7.94 6.92
C LEU A 15 0.98 -8.65 8.11
N ALA A 16 0.05 -9.57 7.87
CA ALA A 16 -0.61 -10.39 8.91
C ALA A 16 -1.22 -9.53 10.02
N LEU A 17 -1.94 -8.50 9.63
CA LEU A 17 -2.57 -7.57 10.57
C LEU A 17 -3.93 -8.14 11.01
N GLU A 18 -3.90 -9.09 11.91
CA GLU A 18 -5.10 -9.84 12.29
C GLU A 18 -6.15 -9.02 13.02
N GLU A 19 -5.74 -7.97 13.71
CA GLU A 19 -6.65 -7.15 14.49
C GLU A 19 -7.25 -5.98 13.72
N ILE A 20 -6.86 -5.82 12.45
CA ILE A 20 -7.29 -4.71 11.61
C ILE A 20 -8.15 -5.23 10.48
N THR A 21 -9.29 -4.56 10.24
CA THR A 21 -10.15 -4.86 9.09
C THR A 21 -9.95 -3.78 8.03
N PRO A 22 -10.37 -4.02 6.77
CA PRO A 22 -10.27 -2.99 5.75
C PRO A 22 -10.95 -1.68 6.14
N ASP A 23 -12.03 -1.76 6.92
CA ASP A 23 -12.74 -0.54 7.36
C ASP A 23 -11.92 0.29 8.34
N ASP A 24 -10.96 -0.34 9.02
CA ASP A 24 -10.09 0.38 9.95
C ASP A 24 -9.02 1.19 9.23
N ILE A 25 -8.76 0.91 7.97
CA ILE A 25 -7.76 1.63 7.19
C ILE A 25 -8.46 2.77 6.45
N LYS A 26 -8.10 4.00 6.81
CA LYS A 26 -8.69 5.18 6.16
C LYS A 26 -7.90 5.53 4.89
N ASP A 27 -8.62 6.02 3.89
CA ASP A 27 -8.02 6.31 2.58
C ASP A 27 -6.97 7.42 2.64
N ASP A 28 -7.18 8.41 3.49
CA ASP A 28 -6.34 9.59 3.55
C ASP A 28 -5.37 9.64 4.73
N GLU A 29 -5.39 8.64 5.59
CA GLU A 29 -4.50 8.61 6.75
C GLU A 29 -3.16 7.96 6.39
N PRO A 30 -2.06 8.38 7.03
CA PRO A 30 -0.76 7.76 6.81
C PRO A 30 -0.77 6.27 7.12
N LEU A 31 -0.08 5.49 6.30
CA LEU A 31 0.05 4.06 6.56
C LEU A 31 1.19 3.76 7.52
N PHE A 32 2.19 4.66 7.57
CA PHE A 32 3.38 4.46 8.40
C PHE A 32 3.40 5.45 9.54
N GLU A 33 4.23 5.16 10.55
CA GLU A 33 4.43 5.99 11.72
C GLU A 33 3.13 6.22 12.49
N GLU A 34 2.49 7.37 12.32
CA GLU A 34 1.30 7.74 13.11
C GLU A 34 0.02 6.99 12.71
N GLY A 35 -0.02 6.43 11.50
CA GLY A 35 -1.21 5.70 11.05
C GLY A 35 -1.24 4.29 11.60
N LEU A 36 -0.93 3.31 10.75
CA LEU A 36 -0.91 1.91 11.15
C LEU A 36 0.37 1.50 11.89
N GLY A 37 1.33 2.41 11.98
CA GLY A 37 2.59 2.11 12.65
C GLY A 37 3.50 1.19 11.88
N LEU A 38 3.37 1.16 10.56
CA LEU A 38 4.21 0.32 9.72
C LEU A 38 5.61 0.89 9.61
N ASP A 39 6.60 0.02 9.39
CA ASP A 39 8.00 0.45 9.25
C ASP A 39 8.56 0.11 7.87
N SER A 40 9.87 0.33 7.71
CA SER A 40 10.53 0.13 6.41
C SER A 40 10.46 -1.32 5.92
N ILE A 41 10.49 -2.27 6.83
CA ILE A 41 10.40 -3.69 6.48
C ILE A 41 8.99 -3.98 5.96
N ASP A 42 7.99 -3.42 6.61
CA ASP A 42 6.60 -3.57 6.17
C ASP A 42 6.40 -2.97 4.78
N ALA A 43 7.03 -1.83 4.52
CA ALA A 43 6.95 -1.19 3.20
C ALA A 43 7.54 -2.10 2.12
N LEU A 44 8.67 -2.75 2.43
CA LEU A 44 9.31 -3.65 1.49
C LEU A 44 8.40 -4.85 1.18
N GLU A 45 7.83 -5.45 2.21
CA GLU A 45 6.91 -6.58 2.02
C GLU A 45 5.68 -6.19 1.23
N LEU A 46 5.11 -5.03 1.55
CA LEU A 46 3.95 -4.53 0.83
C LEU A 46 4.29 -4.25 -0.62
N GLY A 47 5.45 -3.68 -0.89
CA GLY A 47 5.91 -3.44 -2.26
C GLY A 47 6.01 -4.70 -3.06
N MET A 48 6.56 -5.76 -2.46
CA MET A 48 6.67 -7.05 -3.12
C MET A 48 5.30 -7.66 -3.41
N ALA A 49 4.37 -7.50 -2.47
CA ALA A 49 3.01 -8.01 -2.65
C ALA A 49 2.28 -7.28 -3.78
N ILE A 50 2.46 -5.96 -3.86
CA ILE A 50 1.86 -5.15 -4.93
C ILE A 50 2.44 -5.54 -6.28
N LYS A 51 3.75 -5.72 -6.34
CA LYS A 51 4.40 -6.14 -7.58
C LYS A 51 3.84 -7.47 -8.05
N ARG A 52 3.65 -8.40 -7.12
CA ARG A 52 3.14 -9.72 -7.44
C ARG A 52 1.67 -9.71 -7.86
N LYS A 53 0.86 -8.93 -7.14
CA LYS A 53 -0.58 -8.90 -7.42
C LYS A 53 -0.92 -8.16 -8.71
N TYR A 54 -0.28 -7.03 -8.96
CA TYR A 54 -0.60 -6.19 -10.12
C TYR A 54 0.43 -6.26 -11.24
N ASN A 55 1.50 -7.00 -11.03
CA ASN A 55 2.58 -7.16 -12.00
C ASN A 55 3.15 -5.81 -12.44
N ILE A 56 3.45 -4.97 -11.46
CA ILE A 56 4.03 -3.64 -11.72
C ILE A 56 5.34 -3.53 -10.96
N SER A 57 6.26 -2.72 -11.50
CA SER A 57 7.54 -2.46 -10.87
C SER A 57 7.49 -1.18 -10.05
N LEU A 58 8.08 -1.21 -8.86
CA LEU A 58 8.16 -0.04 -8.02
C LEU A 58 9.44 0.74 -8.31
N GLU A 59 9.40 2.03 -7.99
CA GLU A 59 10.59 2.86 -8.13
C GLU A 59 11.66 2.42 -7.13
N SER A 60 12.92 2.56 -7.54
CA SER A 60 14.03 2.27 -6.65
C SER A 60 14.36 3.45 -5.73
N ASN A 61 13.77 4.59 -5.98
CA ASN A 61 13.99 5.80 -5.19
C ASN A 61 13.16 5.76 -3.90
N LYS A 62 13.85 5.82 -2.76
CA LYS A 62 13.18 5.73 -1.47
C LYS A 62 12.22 6.88 -1.20
N GLU A 63 12.54 8.07 -1.66
CA GLU A 63 11.67 9.23 -1.45
C GLU A 63 10.38 9.10 -2.25
N GLU A 64 10.48 8.62 -3.49
CA GLU A 64 9.28 8.39 -4.30
C GLU A 64 8.42 7.31 -3.70
N ASN A 65 9.03 6.24 -3.21
CA ASN A 65 8.30 5.15 -2.57
C ASN A 65 7.62 5.62 -1.29
N ARG A 66 8.27 6.49 -0.54
CA ARG A 66 7.69 7.04 0.68
C ARG A 66 6.42 7.83 0.38
N LYS A 67 6.43 8.61 -0.68
CA LYS A 67 5.26 9.35 -1.12
C LYS A 67 4.17 8.42 -1.62
N THR A 68 4.56 7.42 -2.39
CA THR A 68 3.63 6.44 -2.95
C THR A 68 2.91 5.66 -1.85
N PHE A 69 3.65 5.25 -0.82
CA PHE A 69 3.09 4.46 0.26
C PHE A 69 2.56 5.30 1.42
N TYR A 70 2.45 6.60 1.25
CA TYR A 70 1.98 7.47 2.33
C TYR A 70 0.57 7.11 2.81
N SER A 71 -0.35 6.87 1.88
CA SER A 71 -1.74 6.56 2.21
C SER A 71 -2.34 5.66 1.15
N ILE A 72 -3.54 5.17 1.41
CA ILE A 72 -4.27 4.37 0.42
C ILE A 72 -4.54 5.21 -0.83
N ASN A 73 -4.87 6.50 -0.66
CA ASN A 73 -5.11 7.38 -1.81
C ASN A 73 -3.90 7.48 -2.72
N THR A 74 -2.72 7.75 -2.15
CA THR A 74 -1.49 7.86 -2.96
C THR A 74 -1.10 6.52 -3.58
N LEU A 75 -1.28 5.45 -2.82
CA LEU A 75 -0.94 4.12 -3.31
C LEU A 75 -1.88 3.68 -4.44
N SER A 76 -3.18 3.93 -4.30
CA SER A 76 -4.13 3.58 -5.35
C SER A 76 -3.90 4.39 -6.62
N ASP A 77 -3.55 5.67 -6.49
CA ASP A 77 -3.23 6.50 -7.65
C ASP A 77 -2.04 5.93 -8.41
N PHE A 78 -1.01 5.51 -7.68
CA PHE A 78 0.17 4.91 -8.29
C PHE A 78 -0.20 3.62 -9.02
N VAL A 79 -0.93 2.73 -8.36
CA VAL A 79 -1.32 1.44 -8.95
C VAL A 79 -2.18 1.66 -10.18
N GLU A 80 -3.17 2.54 -10.10
CA GLU A 80 -4.05 2.81 -11.23
C GLU A 80 -3.28 3.37 -12.42
N SER A 81 -2.30 4.24 -12.17
CA SER A 81 -1.50 4.80 -13.25
C SER A 81 -0.67 3.73 -13.95
N ARG A 82 -0.25 2.71 -13.23
CA ARG A 82 0.58 1.64 -13.80
C ARG A 82 -0.24 0.61 -14.55
N ILE A 83 -1.42 0.25 -14.04
CA ILE A 83 -2.24 -0.77 -14.72
C ILE A 83 -3.07 -0.19 -15.86
N ASN A 84 -3.37 1.09 -15.83
CA ASN A 84 -4.13 1.76 -16.90
C ASN A 84 -3.23 2.52 -17.89
N GLY A 85 -2.01 2.72 -17.52
CA GLY A 85 -1.06 3.39 -18.38
C GLY A 85 -0.31 2.42 -19.22
#